data_09c8de91790c35f054a080eced2ac17a
#
_entry.id   09c8de91790c35f054a080eced2ac17a
#
_cell.length_a   1.000
_cell.length_b   1.000
_cell.length_c   1.000
_cell.angle_alpha   90.00
_cell.angle_beta   90.00
_cell.angle_gamma   90.00
#
_symmetry.space_group_name_H-M   'P 1'
#
loop_
_entity.id
_entity.type
_entity.pdbx_description
1 polymer ?
#
loop_
_entity_poly.entity_id
_entity_poly.type
_entity_poly.pdbx_seq_one_letter_code
_entity_poly.pdbx_strand_id
1 'polypeptide(L)'
;MKRIVLSILGVAAMMSASAAVPATTQVWENTIYSVASAEDVNYANEMAFTAGGETYVAGIVSGEGFRFCPSVVTPVGVSSYVAKYDDKGMSAWAVTIAGAATVTAITTDAEGNVYVAGTLADEVTFAGADEQNSTVIAGYKDEFGAYSEGQKAAFIAKYDAEGALKAVVPFVPSILPGVATDKATAESIMGLAWYDESIYFKISNLEVADGKLYVGALYTGSTTIGEVKLDAAYQNVEGWMFADLASCSVFTLDAAKLENAEVLFSTSVKGGVTANNESTTSVAFDVNEGVLYASAIVSGTQTIKIGTSEEEKSFSMTDEGVIEYATVVAAVNIADKTVKVSKIYTQSTGNLNKDAVEKIAVAGDNVYVAGIAHSNLAFDNEKAVKGHGDIFVASLKAADLTVNWTAMSGVEEGNGTDNGEVFVGMGLLGNDVVLSGYSEALSDRKPIEGITAYVAADGTVTMSDDKAVKSAVVADGGFLGTAAYAVSGEVANVTYTVAKVAGSAINEVAADANVAAKYYNLQGVEVNAENMPAGIYVCKRGNKAVKVLVK
;
A
#
# COMPACT_ATOMS: atom_id res chain seq x y z
N MET A 1 -11.23 27.29 -67.14
CA MET A 1 -11.06 26.09 -66.29
C MET A 1 -10.92 26.53 -64.85
N LYS A 2 -12.02 26.47 -64.10
CA LYS A 2 -12.05 26.80 -62.66
C LYS A 2 -11.78 25.52 -61.82
N ARG A 3 -10.71 25.48 -61.08
CA ARG A 3 -10.43 24.41 -60.13
C ARG A 3 -11.21 24.67 -58.85
N ILE A 4 -12.12 23.78 -58.51
CA ILE A 4 -12.82 23.74 -57.25
C ILE A 4 -11.91 22.98 -56.26
N VAL A 5 -11.43 23.65 -55.23
CA VAL A 5 -10.75 23.02 -54.09
C VAL A 5 -11.83 22.63 -53.09
N LEU A 6 -12.05 21.34 -52.95
CA LEU A 6 -12.93 20.77 -51.92
C LEU A 6 -12.10 20.59 -50.65
N SER A 7 -12.28 21.48 -49.67
CA SER A 7 -11.74 21.32 -48.34
C SER A 7 -12.67 20.39 -47.54
N ILE A 8 -12.21 19.15 -47.34
CA ILE A 8 -12.85 18.23 -46.41
C ILE A 8 -12.39 18.64 -44.99
N LEU A 9 -13.27 19.33 -44.28
CA LEU A 9 -13.15 19.44 -42.83
C LEU A 9 -13.48 18.06 -42.26
N GLY A 10 -12.45 17.32 -41.87
CA GLY A 10 -12.59 16.15 -40.99
C GLY A 10 -12.95 16.64 -39.59
N VAL A 11 -14.21 16.56 -39.20
CA VAL A 11 -14.62 16.62 -37.82
C VAL A 11 -14.17 15.29 -37.21
N ALA A 12 -13.03 15.29 -36.53
CA ALA A 12 -12.70 14.23 -35.61
C ALA A 12 -13.72 14.33 -34.46
N ALA A 13 -14.75 13.49 -34.50
CA ALA A 13 -15.56 13.23 -33.33
C ALA A 13 -14.62 12.59 -32.31
N MET A 14 -14.18 13.37 -31.33
CA MET A 14 -13.66 12.82 -30.07
C MET A 14 -14.84 12.07 -29.45
N MET A 15 -14.92 10.78 -29.69
CA MET A 15 -15.70 9.91 -28.85
C MET A 15 -15.01 9.96 -27.48
N SER A 16 -15.60 10.67 -26.54
CA SER A 16 -15.27 10.46 -25.13
C SER A 16 -15.55 8.99 -24.85
N ALA A 17 -14.52 8.19 -24.75
CA ALA A 17 -14.65 6.85 -24.22
C ALA A 17 -15.11 7.04 -22.76
N SER A 18 -16.39 6.78 -22.48
CA SER A 18 -16.81 6.60 -21.10
C SER A 18 -15.96 5.47 -20.56
N ALA A 19 -15.37 5.66 -19.37
CA ALA A 19 -14.74 4.55 -18.68
C ALA A 19 -15.77 3.42 -18.62
N ALA A 20 -15.41 2.28 -19.14
CA ALA A 20 -16.24 1.09 -19.02
C ALA A 20 -15.63 0.23 -17.94
N VAL A 21 -16.45 -0.41 -17.11
CA VAL A 21 -15.95 -1.46 -16.23
C VAL A 21 -15.15 -2.44 -17.10
N PRO A 22 -13.85 -2.65 -16.85
CA PRO A 22 -13.03 -3.51 -17.67
C PRO A 22 -13.64 -4.91 -17.72
N ALA A 23 -13.75 -5.47 -18.91
CA ALA A 23 -14.20 -6.85 -19.04
C ALA A 23 -13.15 -7.76 -18.40
N THR A 24 -13.56 -8.52 -17.41
CA THR A 24 -12.71 -9.49 -16.72
C THR A 24 -13.19 -10.92 -16.98
N THR A 25 -12.24 -11.85 -16.99
CA THR A 25 -12.54 -13.28 -16.98
C THR A 25 -12.00 -13.86 -15.68
N GLN A 26 -12.88 -14.40 -14.86
CA GLN A 26 -12.47 -15.09 -13.63
C GLN A 26 -11.51 -16.23 -13.99
N VAL A 27 -10.35 -16.23 -13.35
CA VAL A 27 -9.35 -17.30 -13.47
C VAL A 27 -9.63 -18.38 -12.46
N TRP A 28 -9.77 -17.98 -11.19
CA TRP A 28 -10.15 -18.87 -10.10
C TRP A 28 -10.81 -18.09 -8.95
N GLU A 29 -11.47 -18.85 -8.09
CA GLU A 29 -12.05 -18.39 -6.83
C GLU A 29 -11.79 -19.44 -5.76
N ASN A 30 -11.42 -19.03 -4.57
CA ASN A 30 -11.20 -19.92 -3.44
C ASN A 30 -11.68 -19.26 -2.14
N THR A 31 -12.41 -20.02 -1.34
CA THR A 31 -12.89 -19.59 -0.04
C THR A 31 -12.11 -20.30 1.06
N ILE A 32 -11.58 -19.54 2.01
CA ILE A 32 -11.00 -20.08 3.22
C ILE A 32 -12.13 -20.42 4.18
N TYR A 33 -12.21 -21.68 4.58
CA TYR A 33 -13.25 -22.21 5.46
C TYR A 33 -12.67 -22.55 6.83
N SER A 34 -13.39 -22.19 7.91
CA SER A 34 -13.20 -22.84 9.20
C SER A 34 -13.56 -24.32 9.10
N VAL A 35 -12.81 -25.18 9.80
CA VAL A 35 -13.04 -26.63 9.82
C VAL A 35 -13.76 -27.09 11.08
N ALA A 36 -13.93 -26.24 12.11
CA ALA A 36 -14.34 -26.70 13.43
C ALA A 36 -15.49 -25.93 14.09
N SER A 37 -15.60 -24.62 14.02
CA SER A 37 -16.62 -23.90 14.77
C SER A 37 -17.14 -22.64 14.10
N ALA A 38 -18.33 -22.20 14.57
CA ALA A 38 -18.96 -20.96 14.12
C ALA A 38 -18.34 -19.69 14.74
N GLU A 39 -17.49 -19.85 15.75
CA GLU A 39 -16.80 -18.73 16.43
C GLU A 39 -15.43 -18.40 15.79
N ASP A 40 -15.03 -19.19 14.77
CA ASP A 40 -13.75 -18.99 14.11
C ASP A 40 -13.78 -17.73 13.24
N VAL A 41 -12.74 -16.92 13.36
CA VAL A 41 -12.59 -15.63 12.66
C VAL A 41 -11.57 -15.77 11.54
N ASN A 42 -11.90 -15.24 10.37
CA ASN A 42 -11.03 -15.20 9.21
C ASN A 42 -11.18 -13.86 8.48
N TYR A 43 -10.08 -13.15 8.32
CA TYR A 43 -10.01 -11.88 7.61
C TYR A 43 -8.86 -11.92 6.60
N ALA A 44 -9.07 -11.38 5.40
CA ALA A 44 -7.97 -11.04 4.50
C ALA A 44 -7.48 -9.63 4.79
N ASN A 45 -6.18 -9.45 4.80
CA ASN A 45 -5.56 -8.14 4.94
C ASN A 45 -4.89 -7.71 3.64
N GLU A 46 -4.14 -8.61 2.99
CA GLU A 46 -3.26 -8.25 1.88
C GLU A 46 -3.21 -9.36 0.82
N MET A 47 -2.91 -8.95 -0.42
CA MET A 47 -2.67 -9.82 -1.57
C MET A 47 -1.50 -9.31 -2.38
N ALA A 48 -0.76 -10.23 -3.01
CA ALA A 48 0.28 -9.91 -3.99
C ALA A 48 0.32 -10.95 -5.12
N PHE A 49 0.75 -10.54 -6.30
CA PHE A 49 0.97 -11.41 -7.44
C PHE A 49 2.47 -11.55 -7.76
N THR A 50 2.85 -12.73 -8.24
CA THR A 50 4.08 -12.84 -9.03
C THR A 50 3.81 -12.46 -10.48
N ALA A 51 4.84 -12.14 -11.24
CA ALA A 51 4.72 -11.89 -12.67
C ALA A 51 4.12 -13.09 -13.47
N GLY A 52 4.14 -14.29 -12.89
CA GLY A 52 3.54 -15.52 -13.45
C GLY A 52 2.05 -15.69 -13.13
N GLY A 53 1.48 -14.85 -12.28
CA GLY A 53 0.08 -14.92 -11.84
C GLY A 53 -0.15 -15.85 -10.63
N GLU A 54 0.91 -16.38 -10.00
CA GLU A 54 0.77 -17.00 -8.68
C GLU A 54 0.38 -15.94 -7.66
N THR A 55 -0.48 -16.31 -6.73
CA THR A 55 -1.06 -15.35 -5.77
C THR A 55 -0.61 -15.67 -4.36
N TYR A 56 -0.16 -14.67 -3.65
CA TYR A 56 0.09 -14.73 -2.22
C TYR A 56 -0.97 -13.92 -1.50
N VAL A 57 -1.45 -14.47 -0.39
CA VAL A 57 -2.49 -13.85 0.44
C VAL A 57 -2.07 -13.90 1.90
N ALA A 58 -2.46 -12.89 2.65
CA ALA A 58 -2.25 -12.83 4.08
C ALA A 58 -3.48 -12.27 4.79
N GLY A 59 -3.67 -12.68 6.03
CA GLY A 59 -4.80 -12.25 6.83
C GLY A 59 -4.69 -12.74 8.27
N ILE A 60 -5.82 -12.72 8.98
CA ILE A 60 -5.93 -13.13 10.37
C ILE A 60 -6.87 -14.32 10.46
N VAL A 61 -6.51 -15.32 11.25
CA VAL A 61 -7.35 -16.47 11.61
C VAL A 61 -7.34 -16.68 13.12
N SER A 62 -8.47 -17.13 13.66
CA SER A 62 -8.56 -17.61 15.04
C SER A 62 -9.53 -18.78 15.10
N GLY A 63 -9.29 -19.75 15.99
CA GLY A 63 -10.13 -20.92 16.12
C GLY A 63 -9.35 -22.22 16.02
N GLU A 64 -10.05 -23.32 15.65
CA GLU A 64 -9.48 -24.67 15.73
C GLU A 64 -8.83 -25.18 14.42
N GLY A 65 -9.07 -24.50 13.29
CA GLY A 65 -8.43 -24.84 12.03
C GLY A 65 -9.10 -24.22 10.81
N PHE A 66 -8.28 -23.95 9.79
CA PHE A 66 -8.73 -23.35 8.54
C PHE A 66 -8.20 -24.12 7.33
N ARG A 67 -9.07 -24.27 6.34
CA ARG A 67 -8.75 -24.94 5.09
C ARG A 67 -8.49 -23.94 3.98
N PHE A 68 -7.31 -24.03 3.41
CA PHE A 68 -6.84 -23.22 2.27
C PHE A 68 -6.87 -23.98 0.93
N CYS A 69 -7.42 -25.19 0.91
CA CYS A 69 -7.64 -26.05 -0.26
C CYS A 69 -6.39 -26.23 -1.18
N PRO A 70 -5.54 -27.26 -0.96
CA PRO A 70 -5.75 -28.36 -0.01
C PRO A 70 -5.14 -28.16 1.38
N SER A 71 -4.28 -27.17 1.58
CA SER A 71 -3.58 -26.96 2.85
C SER A 71 -4.55 -26.70 4.00
N VAL A 72 -4.20 -27.17 5.19
CA VAL A 72 -4.93 -26.91 6.44
C VAL A 72 -3.94 -26.37 7.46
N VAL A 73 -4.30 -25.29 8.12
CA VAL A 73 -3.51 -24.71 9.23
C VAL A 73 -4.33 -24.72 10.50
N THR A 74 -3.66 -24.88 11.63
CA THR A 74 -4.26 -24.79 12.96
C THR A 74 -3.65 -23.58 13.67
N PRO A 75 -4.40 -22.48 13.84
CA PRO A 75 -3.89 -21.30 14.54
C PRO A 75 -3.71 -21.57 16.04
N VAL A 76 -2.81 -20.82 16.66
CA VAL A 76 -2.66 -20.78 18.11
C VAL A 76 -3.23 -19.44 18.58
N GLY A 77 -4.44 -19.48 19.12
CA GLY A 77 -5.19 -18.27 19.43
C GLY A 77 -5.50 -17.44 18.17
N VAL A 78 -5.40 -16.11 18.26
CA VAL A 78 -5.43 -15.23 17.10
C VAL A 78 -4.06 -15.27 16.45
N SER A 79 -3.99 -15.63 15.19
CA SER A 79 -2.74 -15.75 14.42
C SER A 79 -2.92 -15.10 13.05
N SER A 80 -1.83 -14.57 12.48
CA SER A 80 -1.82 -14.25 11.07
C SER A 80 -1.51 -15.50 10.24
N TYR A 81 -1.94 -15.50 8.97
CA TYR A 81 -1.57 -16.53 8.01
C TYR A 81 -0.93 -15.91 6.77
N VAL A 82 -0.12 -16.71 6.09
CA VAL A 82 0.37 -16.46 4.74
C VAL A 82 0.13 -17.73 3.93
N ALA A 83 -0.43 -17.59 2.73
CA ALA A 83 -0.67 -18.72 1.84
C ALA A 83 -0.32 -18.37 0.39
N LYS A 84 0.18 -19.37 -0.33
CA LYS A 84 0.45 -19.29 -1.77
C LYS A 84 -0.58 -20.12 -2.52
N TYR A 85 -1.16 -19.54 -3.56
CA TYR A 85 -2.04 -20.21 -4.52
C TYR A 85 -1.38 -20.24 -5.90
N ASP A 86 -1.54 -21.36 -6.59
CA ASP A 86 -1.13 -21.53 -7.97
C ASP A 86 -2.09 -20.79 -8.95
N ASP A 87 -1.80 -20.88 -10.24
CA ASP A 87 -2.61 -20.28 -11.32
C ASP A 87 -4.03 -20.87 -11.47
N LYS A 88 -4.36 -21.91 -10.69
CA LYS A 88 -5.68 -22.57 -10.65
C LYS A 88 -6.42 -22.33 -9.33
N GLY A 89 -5.84 -21.58 -8.41
CA GLY A 89 -6.42 -21.31 -7.10
C GLY A 89 -6.29 -22.47 -6.11
N MET A 90 -5.32 -23.37 -6.31
CA MET A 90 -5.00 -24.40 -5.33
C MET A 90 -3.87 -23.91 -4.43
N SER A 91 -4.02 -24.04 -3.10
CA SER A 91 -2.94 -23.64 -2.21
C SER A 91 -1.74 -24.57 -2.36
N ALA A 92 -0.60 -24.00 -2.72
CA ALA A 92 0.68 -24.73 -2.74
C ALA A 92 1.16 -24.96 -1.30
N TRP A 93 1.03 -23.96 -0.46
CA TRP A 93 1.33 -24.03 0.96
C TRP A 93 0.55 -22.94 1.73
N ALA A 94 0.44 -23.13 3.04
CA ALA A 94 -0.05 -22.13 3.98
C ALA A 94 0.66 -22.28 5.32
N VAL A 95 0.97 -21.17 5.97
CA VAL A 95 1.60 -21.10 7.28
C VAL A 95 0.87 -20.14 8.19
N THR A 96 1.01 -20.31 9.50
CA THR A 96 0.59 -19.34 10.51
C THR A 96 1.78 -18.62 11.12
N ILE A 97 1.59 -17.33 11.39
CA ILE A 97 2.42 -16.51 12.27
C ILE A 97 1.71 -16.54 13.62
N ALA A 98 2.18 -17.41 14.52
CA ALA A 98 1.46 -17.77 15.74
C ALA A 98 1.67 -16.73 16.85
N GLY A 99 0.58 -16.16 17.35
CA GLY A 99 0.57 -15.11 18.36
C GLY A 99 -0.13 -13.84 17.87
N ALA A 100 -0.14 -12.81 18.71
CA ALA A 100 -0.79 -11.53 18.41
C ALA A 100 -0.02 -10.73 17.36
N ALA A 101 -0.18 -11.10 16.09
CA ALA A 101 0.41 -10.42 14.94
C ALA A 101 -0.66 -10.11 13.89
N THR A 102 -0.48 -9.00 13.18
CA THR A 102 -1.33 -8.60 12.05
C THR A 102 -0.47 -8.23 10.87
N VAL A 103 -0.64 -8.92 9.74
CA VAL A 103 0.03 -8.55 8.48
C VAL A 103 -0.60 -7.27 7.93
N THR A 104 0.22 -6.32 7.53
CA THR A 104 -0.19 -5.00 6.99
C THR A 104 0.37 -4.72 5.60
N ALA A 105 1.32 -5.51 5.12
CA ALA A 105 1.85 -5.39 3.77
C ALA A 105 2.44 -6.73 3.28
N ILE A 106 2.35 -6.98 1.99
CA ILE A 106 2.90 -8.15 1.31
C ILE A 106 3.44 -7.76 -0.06
N THR A 107 4.57 -8.34 -0.44
CA THR A 107 5.12 -8.21 -1.81
C THR A 107 5.90 -9.46 -2.19
N THR A 108 6.19 -9.60 -3.48
CA THR A 108 6.95 -10.74 -4.02
C THR A 108 8.14 -10.25 -4.84
N ASP A 109 9.17 -11.10 -4.98
CA ASP A 109 10.24 -10.87 -5.94
C ASP A 109 10.09 -11.76 -7.20
N ALA A 110 11.01 -11.57 -8.14
CA ALA A 110 10.99 -12.31 -9.41
C ALA A 110 11.25 -13.81 -9.26
N GLU A 111 11.89 -14.23 -8.17
CA GLU A 111 12.17 -15.61 -7.81
C GLU A 111 10.97 -16.29 -7.12
N GLY A 112 9.92 -15.53 -6.81
CA GLY A 112 8.72 -16.00 -6.10
C GLY A 112 8.91 -16.07 -4.59
N ASN A 113 9.94 -15.43 -4.02
CA ASN A 113 9.97 -15.22 -2.59
C ASN A 113 8.89 -14.21 -2.19
N VAL A 114 8.30 -14.39 -1.02
CA VAL A 114 7.31 -13.47 -0.46
C VAL A 114 7.87 -12.78 0.78
N TYR A 115 7.63 -11.50 0.84
CA TYR A 115 7.97 -10.64 1.97
C TYR A 115 6.68 -10.15 2.59
N VAL A 116 6.50 -10.40 3.87
CA VAL A 116 5.35 -9.95 4.64
C VAL A 116 5.80 -9.06 5.78
N ALA A 117 5.12 -7.95 5.96
CA ALA A 117 5.33 -7.08 7.10
C ALA A 117 4.04 -6.94 7.90
N GLY A 118 4.17 -6.58 9.16
CA GLY A 118 3.04 -6.40 10.03
C GLY A 118 3.44 -5.83 11.37
N THR A 119 2.46 -5.79 12.27
CA THR A 119 2.64 -5.41 13.67
C THR A 119 2.52 -6.63 14.58
N LEU A 120 3.12 -6.57 15.74
CA LEU A 120 3.07 -7.65 16.72
C LEU A 120 3.03 -7.13 18.17
N ALA A 121 2.39 -7.93 19.03
CA ALA A 121 2.46 -7.80 20.47
C ALA A 121 3.02 -9.09 21.07
N ASP A 122 3.52 -9.03 22.31
CA ASP A 122 4.04 -10.18 23.05
C ASP A 122 5.13 -10.97 22.29
N GLU A 123 5.12 -12.28 22.44
CA GLU A 123 5.98 -13.18 21.69
C GLU A 123 5.22 -13.82 20.54
N VAL A 124 5.80 -13.73 19.34
CA VAL A 124 5.23 -14.25 18.10
C VAL A 124 6.18 -15.26 17.47
N THR A 125 5.65 -16.41 17.08
CA THR A 125 6.42 -17.48 16.45
C THR A 125 6.17 -17.49 14.95
N PHE A 126 7.24 -17.43 14.18
CA PHE A 126 7.27 -17.58 12.72
C PHE A 126 7.80 -18.95 12.39
N ALA A 127 7.10 -19.70 11.54
CA ALA A 127 7.53 -21.00 11.06
C ALA A 127 7.37 -21.10 9.54
N GLY A 128 8.21 -21.87 8.88
CA GLY A 128 8.06 -22.20 7.46
C GLY A 128 7.08 -23.36 7.23
N ALA A 129 6.64 -23.53 6.00
CA ALA A 129 5.77 -24.66 5.58
C ALA A 129 6.47 -26.02 5.70
N ASP A 130 7.80 -26.03 5.75
CA ASP A 130 8.63 -27.22 5.95
C ASP A 130 8.77 -27.62 7.43
N GLU A 131 8.27 -26.81 8.36
CA GLU A 131 8.38 -26.97 9.83
C GLU A 131 9.83 -27.09 10.35
N GLN A 132 10.83 -26.88 9.50
CA GLN A 132 12.24 -27.06 9.87
C GLN A 132 12.86 -25.84 10.51
N ASN A 133 12.37 -24.64 10.14
CA ASN A 133 12.88 -23.38 10.65
C ASN A 133 11.76 -22.65 11.37
N SER A 134 12.02 -22.25 12.59
CA SER A 134 11.14 -21.36 13.34
C SER A 134 11.94 -20.30 14.09
N THR A 135 11.36 -19.13 14.24
CA THR A 135 11.95 -18.00 14.95
C THR A 135 10.89 -17.35 15.84
N VAL A 136 11.25 -17.11 17.10
CA VAL A 136 10.41 -16.36 18.04
C VAL A 136 10.92 -14.94 18.14
N ILE A 137 10.02 -13.98 18.00
CA ILE A 137 10.31 -12.55 18.14
C ILE A 137 9.47 -11.99 19.27
N ALA A 138 10.12 -11.19 20.12
CA ALA A 138 9.49 -10.46 21.20
C ALA A 138 9.03 -9.08 20.71
N GLY A 139 7.83 -8.70 21.11
CA GLY A 139 7.28 -7.36 20.92
C GLY A 139 7.88 -6.33 21.88
N TYR A 140 7.26 -5.16 21.89
CA TYR A 140 7.68 -4.07 22.75
C TYR A 140 7.43 -4.42 24.24
N LYS A 141 8.45 -4.17 25.06
CA LYS A 141 8.35 -4.25 26.52
C LYS A 141 8.49 -2.87 27.13
N ASP A 142 7.66 -2.60 28.12
CA ASP A 142 7.76 -1.38 28.91
C ASP A 142 9.07 -1.30 29.73
N GLU A 143 9.29 -0.21 30.43
CA GLU A 143 10.46 -0.02 31.28
C GLU A 143 10.58 -1.02 32.44
N PHE A 144 9.50 -1.72 32.80
CA PHE A 144 9.47 -2.77 33.81
C PHE A 144 9.72 -4.16 33.24
N GLY A 145 9.88 -4.27 31.90
CA GLY A 145 10.10 -5.53 31.19
C GLY A 145 8.82 -6.34 30.95
N ALA A 146 7.64 -5.76 31.23
CA ALA A 146 6.36 -6.36 30.88
C ALA A 146 5.99 -6.03 29.43
N TYR A 147 5.28 -6.95 28.75
CA TYR A 147 4.72 -6.65 27.44
C TYR A 147 3.60 -5.62 27.59
N SER A 148 3.68 -4.59 26.77
CA SER A 148 2.66 -3.56 26.68
C SER A 148 1.41 -4.06 25.97
N GLU A 149 0.24 -3.56 26.35
CA GLU A 149 -0.98 -3.82 25.61
C GLU A 149 -0.88 -3.28 24.16
N GLY A 150 -1.38 -4.05 23.20
CA GLY A 150 -1.43 -3.69 21.79
C GLY A 150 -0.17 -4.03 20.99
N GLN A 151 -0.31 -3.96 19.67
CA GLN A 151 0.74 -4.30 18.69
C GLN A 151 1.60 -3.07 18.41
N LYS A 152 2.64 -2.86 19.19
CA LYS A 152 3.52 -1.67 19.13
C LYS A 152 4.78 -1.88 18.29
N ALA A 153 5.25 -3.11 18.15
CA ALA A 153 6.39 -3.46 17.33
C ALA A 153 5.95 -3.91 15.95
N ALA A 154 6.85 -3.83 14.97
CA ALA A 154 6.65 -4.38 13.65
C ALA A 154 7.64 -5.50 13.32
N PHE A 155 7.37 -6.22 12.23
CA PHE A 155 8.24 -7.24 11.70
C PHE A 155 8.26 -7.22 10.18
N ILE A 156 9.33 -7.78 9.60
CA ILE A 156 9.37 -8.25 8.21
C ILE A 156 9.82 -9.70 8.24
N ALA A 157 9.06 -10.59 7.60
CA ALA A 157 9.42 -11.97 7.40
C ALA A 157 9.54 -12.28 5.91
N LYS A 158 10.54 -13.09 5.55
CA LYS A 158 10.78 -13.57 4.20
C LYS A 158 10.60 -15.09 4.15
N TYR A 159 9.77 -15.54 3.20
CA TYR A 159 9.63 -16.95 2.85
C TYR A 159 10.08 -17.15 1.39
N ASP A 160 10.64 -18.31 1.08
CA ASP A 160 10.91 -18.67 -0.32
C ASP A 160 9.64 -19.13 -1.06
N ALA A 161 9.79 -19.41 -2.34
CA ALA A 161 8.68 -19.85 -3.20
C ALA A 161 8.01 -21.16 -2.72
N GLU A 162 8.72 -21.98 -1.97
CA GLU A 162 8.26 -23.23 -1.37
C GLU A 162 7.68 -23.05 0.04
N GLY A 163 7.72 -21.82 0.59
CA GLY A 163 7.17 -21.48 1.89
C GLY A 163 8.14 -21.69 3.06
N ALA A 164 9.42 -21.98 2.80
CA ALA A 164 10.40 -22.09 3.86
C ALA A 164 10.77 -20.70 4.41
N LEU A 165 10.78 -20.57 5.74
CA LEU A 165 11.18 -19.32 6.41
C LEU A 165 12.68 -19.06 6.20
N LYS A 166 13.04 -17.89 5.67
CA LYS A 166 14.43 -17.49 5.38
C LYS A 166 14.97 -16.45 6.34
N ALA A 167 14.17 -15.48 6.71
CA ALA A 167 14.57 -14.42 7.62
C ALA A 167 13.35 -13.80 8.31
N VAL A 168 13.57 -13.30 9.52
CA VAL A 168 12.62 -12.44 10.23
C VAL A 168 13.41 -11.32 10.91
N VAL A 169 12.98 -10.08 10.71
CA VAL A 169 13.59 -8.89 11.33
C VAL A 169 12.52 -8.15 12.12
N PRO A 170 12.71 -7.93 13.43
CA PRO A 170 11.84 -7.11 14.25
C PRO A 170 12.22 -5.65 14.16
N PHE A 171 11.21 -4.78 14.31
CA PHE A 171 11.34 -3.34 14.49
C PHE A 171 10.66 -2.97 15.80
N VAL A 172 11.43 -3.01 16.87
CA VAL A 172 10.92 -2.76 18.22
C VAL A 172 11.26 -1.32 18.60
N PRO A 173 10.25 -0.45 18.79
CA PRO A 173 10.49 0.92 19.20
C PRO A 173 11.01 0.99 20.63
N SER A 174 11.65 2.08 20.97
CA SER A 174 12.08 2.41 22.31
C SER A 174 11.74 3.87 22.65
N ILE A 175 11.67 4.18 23.92
CA ILE A 175 11.51 5.56 24.40
C ILE A 175 12.73 6.39 23.95
N LEU A 176 12.46 7.61 23.48
CA LEU A 176 13.53 8.53 23.07
C LEU A 176 14.48 8.87 24.23
N PRO A 177 15.79 8.93 23.99
CA PRO A 177 16.76 9.35 25.01
C PRO A 177 16.45 10.76 25.54
N GLY A 178 16.48 10.94 26.85
CA GLY A 178 16.25 12.23 27.51
C GLY A 178 14.81 12.51 27.92
N VAL A 179 13.89 11.64 27.61
CA VAL A 179 12.57 11.61 28.25
C VAL A 179 12.74 11.09 29.67
N ALA A 180 12.06 11.73 30.64
CA ALA A 180 12.21 11.36 32.06
C ALA A 180 11.83 9.89 32.27
N THR A 181 12.83 9.07 32.61
CA THR A 181 12.69 7.64 32.89
C THR A 181 12.67 7.34 34.37
N ASP A 182 12.63 8.35 35.22
CA ASP A 182 12.57 8.20 36.66
C ASP A 182 11.14 7.80 37.08
N LYS A 183 11.02 6.59 37.64
CA LYS A 183 9.76 6.00 38.09
C LYS A 183 8.97 6.91 39.04
N ALA A 184 9.65 7.63 39.93
CA ALA A 184 9.01 8.55 40.87
C ALA A 184 8.44 9.78 40.18
N THR A 185 9.10 10.26 39.12
CA THR A 185 8.59 11.33 38.24
C THR A 185 7.48 10.80 37.37
N ALA A 186 7.59 9.55 36.93
CA ALA A 186 6.60 8.84 36.15
C ALA A 186 5.28 8.64 36.87
N GLU A 187 5.33 8.16 38.10
CA GLU A 187 4.17 7.94 38.97
C GLU A 187 3.52 9.27 39.40
N SER A 188 4.27 10.37 39.44
CA SER A 188 3.75 11.69 39.80
C SER A 188 3.15 12.47 38.64
N ILE A 189 3.52 12.14 37.41
CA ILE A 189 3.04 12.76 36.19
C ILE A 189 2.12 11.74 35.53
N MET A 190 0.80 11.93 35.54
CA MET A 190 -0.20 11.08 34.87
C MET A 190 0.09 10.86 33.34
N GLY A 191 1.23 11.31 32.85
CA GLY A 191 1.64 11.28 31.47
C GLY A 191 2.44 10.06 31.03
N LEU A 192 3.07 9.29 31.93
CA LEU A 192 3.97 8.21 31.49
C LEU A 192 3.25 6.95 31.01
N ALA A 193 2.10 6.61 31.55
CA ALA A 193 1.24 5.56 31.01
C ALA A 193 0.78 5.92 29.59
N TRP A 194 0.51 7.18 29.33
CA TRP A 194 0.13 7.69 28.02
C TRP A 194 1.29 7.70 27.01
N TYR A 195 2.50 7.98 27.47
CA TYR A 195 3.68 7.96 26.64
C TYR A 195 3.99 6.55 26.13
N ASP A 196 3.93 5.57 27.03
CA ASP A 196 4.14 4.17 26.68
C ASP A 196 3.02 3.60 25.79
N GLU A 197 1.80 4.12 25.93
CA GLU A 197 0.66 3.74 25.08
C GLU A 197 0.78 4.27 23.64
N SER A 198 1.45 5.39 23.44
CA SER A 198 1.57 6.04 22.12
C SER A 198 2.76 5.59 21.28
N ILE A 199 3.70 4.84 21.85
CA ILE A 199 4.85 4.29 21.11
C ILE A 199 4.40 3.20 20.14
N TYR A 200 4.84 3.31 18.88
CA TYR A 200 4.63 2.29 17.87
C TYR A 200 5.62 2.38 16.71
N PHE A 201 5.76 1.27 15.99
CA PHE A 201 6.36 1.20 14.66
C PHE A 201 5.42 0.41 13.75
N LYS A 202 4.98 0.99 12.65
CA LYS A 202 4.07 0.37 11.68
C LYS A 202 4.67 0.42 10.28
N ILE A 203 4.57 -0.69 9.56
CA ILE A 203 4.96 -0.78 8.15
C ILE A 203 3.68 -0.76 7.33
N SER A 204 3.56 0.20 6.39
CA SER A 204 2.37 0.39 5.55
C SER A 204 2.52 -0.19 4.15
N ASN A 205 3.75 -0.22 3.61
CA ASN A 205 4.02 -0.65 2.25
C ASN A 205 5.32 -1.44 2.17
N LEU A 206 5.35 -2.41 1.27
CA LEU A 206 6.55 -3.16 0.85
C LEU A 206 6.60 -3.22 -0.67
N GLU A 207 7.81 -3.14 -1.22
CA GLU A 207 8.05 -3.37 -2.64
C GLU A 207 9.47 -3.92 -2.84
N VAL A 208 9.65 -4.85 -3.78
CA VAL A 208 10.96 -5.36 -4.15
C VAL A 208 11.34 -4.88 -5.54
N ALA A 209 12.46 -4.18 -5.64
CA ALA A 209 13.04 -3.76 -6.89
C ALA A 209 14.57 -3.83 -6.83
N ASP A 210 15.21 -4.28 -7.91
CA ASP A 210 16.69 -4.29 -8.06
C ASP A 210 17.46 -4.92 -6.88
N GLY A 211 16.90 -6.00 -6.29
CA GLY A 211 17.51 -6.73 -5.16
C GLY A 211 17.42 -5.98 -3.82
N LYS A 212 16.65 -4.92 -3.75
CA LYS A 212 16.32 -4.18 -2.52
C LYS A 212 14.85 -4.38 -2.16
N LEU A 213 14.58 -4.46 -0.86
CA LEU A 213 13.26 -4.34 -0.29
C LEU A 213 13.06 -2.92 0.19
N TYR A 214 12.11 -2.22 -0.40
CA TYR A 214 11.67 -0.88 0.00
C TYR A 214 10.58 -1.01 1.05
N VAL A 215 10.66 -0.18 2.09
CA VAL A 215 9.79 -0.25 3.27
C VAL A 215 9.27 1.14 3.60
N GLY A 216 7.97 1.31 3.61
CA GLY A 216 7.30 2.51 4.11
C GLY A 216 6.86 2.30 5.56
N ALA A 217 7.31 3.17 6.44
CA ALA A 217 7.03 3.06 7.87
C ALA A 217 6.56 4.39 8.48
N LEU A 218 5.62 4.27 9.40
CA LEU A 218 5.13 5.34 10.27
C LEU A 218 5.45 4.94 11.72
N TYR A 219 6.06 5.84 12.49
CA TYR A 219 6.56 5.50 13.82
C TYR A 219 6.57 6.68 14.78
N THR A 220 6.54 6.33 16.07
CA THR A 220 6.86 7.20 17.20
C THR A 220 8.01 6.59 17.98
N GLY A 221 8.63 7.36 18.89
CA GLY A 221 9.79 6.87 19.64
C GLY A 221 11.05 6.73 18.78
N SER A 222 11.88 5.76 19.11
CA SER A 222 13.17 5.49 18.46
C SER A 222 13.27 4.04 18.04
N THR A 223 13.69 3.78 16.81
CA THR A 223 13.94 2.42 16.32
C THR A 223 15.28 2.37 15.59
N THR A 224 16.09 1.36 15.87
CA THR A 224 17.40 1.17 15.22
C THR A 224 17.34 -0.03 14.27
N ILE A 225 17.78 0.16 13.04
CA ILE A 225 17.81 -0.83 11.98
C ILE A 225 19.24 -0.94 11.45
N GLY A 226 19.99 -1.91 11.97
CA GLY A 226 21.44 -1.97 11.72
C GLY A 226 22.15 -0.71 12.24
N GLU A 227 22.74 0.09 11.35
CA GLU A 227 23.40 1.36 11.68
C GLU A 227 22.44 2.58 11.56
N VAL A 228 21.27 2.40 10.98
CA VAL A 228 20.28 3.47 10.80
C VAL A 228 19.43 3.62 12.04
N LYS A 229 19.33 4.85 12.52
CA LYS A 229 18.47 5.23 13.63
C LYS A 229 17.31 6.08 13.12
N LEU A 230 16.10 5.68 13.42
CA LEU A 230 14.85 6.38 13.12
C LEU A 230 14.30 6.95 14.43
N ASP A 231 14.42 8.24 14.61
CA ASP A 231 13.92 8.95 15.79
C ASP A 231 12.72 9.83 15.39
N ALA A 232 11.61 9.64 16.07
CA ALA A 232 10.51 10.58 16.06
C ALA A 232 10.71 11.65 17.14
N ALA A 233 10.11 12.80 16.97
CA ALA A 233 10.13 13.84 17.98
C ALA A 233 9.12 13.54 19.10
N TYR A 234 9.29 14.19 20.23
CA TYR A 234 8.31 14.23 21.30
C TYR A 234 8.04 15.66 21.73
N GLN A 235 6.85 15.89 22.26
CA GLN A 235 6.47 17.17 22.82
C GLN A 235 6.51 17.08 24.35
N ASN A 236 7.28 17.95 24.99
CA ASN A 236 7.25 18.16 26.43
C ASN A 236 6.41 19.41 26.72
N VAL A 237 5.22 19.21 27.25
CA VAL A 237 4.37 20.31 27.72
C VAL A 237 4.53 20.42 29.23
N GLU A 238 4.99 21.57 29.74
CA GLU A 238 5.08 21.82 31.16
C GLU A 238 3.70 21.59 31.84
N GLY A 239 3.59 20.43 32.51
CA GLY A 239 2.50 20.10 33.40
C GLY A 239 1.37 19.22 32.85
N TRP A 240 1.24 18.98 31.54
CA TRP A 240 0.12 18.22 30.96
C TRP A 240 0.46 17.55 29.63
N MET A 241 0.64 16.26 29.59
CA MET A 241 0.67 15.38 28.40
C MET A 241 1.95 15.40 27.56
N PHE A 242 2.57 14.25 27.46
CA PHE A 242 3.52 13.93 26.41
C PHE A 242 2.73 13.42 25.19
N ALA A 243 2.75 14.16 24.10
CA ALA A 243 2.24 13.66 22.82
C ALA A 243 3.42 13.18 22.00
N ASP A 244 3.41 11.91 21.60
CA ASP A 244 4.36 11.42 20.63
C ASP A 244 3.98 11.94 19.25
N LEU A 245 4.97 12.51 18.59
CA LEU A 245 4.81 13.11 17.28
C LEU A 245 5.24 12.06 16.25
N ALA A 246 4.30 11.55 15.49
CA ALA A 246 4.59 10.54 14.49
C ALA A 246 5.45 11.09 13.35
N SER A 247 6.41 10.30 12.94
CA SER A 247 7.30 10.52 11.81
C SER A 247 7.18 9.38 10.81
N CYS A 248 7.63 9.58 9.58
CA CYS A 248 7.66 8.51 8.60
C CYS A 248 9.01 8.38 7.89
N SER A 249 9.24 7.23 7.32
CA SER A 249 10.38 7.00 6.43
C SER A 249 10.04 6.00 5.33
N VAL A 250 10.65 6.19 4.16
CA VAL A 250 10.84 5.14 3.17
C VAL A 250 12.32 4.79 3.17
N PHE A 251 12.64 3.56 3.51
CA PHE A 251 14.00 3.05 3.56
C PHE A 251 14.13 1.73 2.79
N THR A 252 15.36 1.34 2.48
CA THR A 252 15.65 0.07 1.82
C THR A 252 16.36 -0.89 2.74
N LEU A 253 16.20 -2.19 2.47
CA LEU A 253 17.00 -3.29 2.99
C LEU A 253 17.50 -4.14 1.83
N ASP A 254 18.59 -4.89 2.00
CA ASP A 254 18.96 -5.92 1.04
C ASP A 254 17.90 -7.02 1.05
N ALA A 255 17.21 -7.25 -0.06
CA ALA A 255 16.10 -8.20 -0.14
C ALA A 255 16.53 -9.65 0.19
N ALA A 256 17.81 -10.00 -0.01
CA ALA A 256 18.33 -11.32 0.30
C ALA A 256 18.41 -11.61 1.80
N LYS A 257 18.83 -10.63 2.62
CA LYS A 257 19.16 -10.81 4.03
C LYS A 257 18.38 -9.94 5.00
N LEU A 258 17.61 -8.96 4.50
CA LEU A 258 16.91 -7.94 5.28
C LEU A 258 17.85 -7.10 6.18
N GLU A 259 19.02 -6.76 5.65
CA GLU A 259 20.08 -6.00 6.31
C GLU A 259 20.39 -4.71 5.52
N ASN A 260 21.35 -3.91 5.99
CA ASN A 260 21.88 -2.73 5.31
C ASN A 260 20.81 -1.68 4.99
N ALA A 261 20.18 -1.17 6.04
CA ALA A 261 19.16 -0.14 5.94
C ALA A 261 19.71 1.17 5.35
N GLU A 262 18.92 1.83 4.51
CA GLU A 262 19.21 3.15 3.97
C GLU A 262 17.94 3.98 3.78
N VAL A 263 17.87 5.19 4.34
CA VAL A 263 16.71 6.08 4.23
C VAL A 263 16.80 6.92 2.97
N LEU A 264 15.74 6.84 2.13
CA LEU A 264 15.62 7.61 0.89
C LEU A 264 14.63 8.77 0.99
N PHE A 265 13.61 8.65 1.83
CA PHE A 265 12.62 9.69 2.10
C PHE A 265 12.24 9.63 3.57
N SER A 266 12.10 10.79 4.22
CA SER A 266 11.50 10.85 5.55
C SER A 266 10.90 12.22 5.83
N THR A 267 9.90 12.23 6.72
CA THR A 267 9.41 13.44 7.36
C THR A 267 9.44 13.21 8.87
N SER A 268 9.93 14.20 9.60
CA SER A 268 9.93 14.16 11.06
C SER A 268 9.56 15.51 11.64
N VAL A 269 8.71 15.50 12.66
CA VAL A 269 8.36 16.74 13.36
C VAL A 269 9.59 17.27 14.08
N LYS A 270 9.84 18.56 13.95
CA LYS A 270 10.83 19.24 14.78
C LYS A 270 10.25 19.43 16.17
N GLY A 271 10.73 18.66 17.14
CA GLY A 271 10.29 18.74 18.53
C GLY A 271 10.33 20.14 19.10
N GLY A 272 9.32 20.53 19.86
CA GLY A 272 9.18 21.84 20.49
C GLY A 272 7.93 21.96 21.36
N VAL A 273 7.84 23.01 22.13
CA VAL A 273 6.98 23.20 23.31
C VAL A 273 5.50 23.51 22.99
N THR A 274 5.08 23.66 21.75
CA THR A 274 3.79 24.36 21.49
C THR A 274 2.83 23.72 20.52
N ALA A 275 3.11 22.55 19.96
CA ALA A 275 2.24 22.04 18.90
C ALA A 275 1.23 21.00 19.37
N ASN A 276 -0.01 21.40 19.50
CA ASN A 276 -1.12 20.47 19.54
C ASN A 276 -1.35 19.89 18.13
N ASN A 277 -1.23 18.56 17.98
CA ASN A 277 -1.55 17.80 16.77
C ASN A 277 -0.56 17.91 15.55
N GLU A 278 0.67 18.32 15.77
CA GLU A 278 1.72 18.21 14.74
C GLU A 278 2.11 16.74 14.55
N SER A 279 2.03 16.21 13.35
CA SER A 279 2.47 14.84 13.08
C SER A 279 2.56 14.53 11.59
N THR A 280 3.18 13.39 11.25
CA THR A 280 2.98 12.70 9.97
C THR A 280 1.86 11.68 10.14
N THR A 281 0.90 11.64 9.24
CA THR A 281 -0.28 10.77 9.40
C THR A 281 -0.30 9.58 8.46
N SER A 282 0.41 9.64 7.35
CA SER A 282 0.50 8.54 6.38
C SER A 282 1.79 8.60 5.59
N VAL A 283 2.18 7.47 5.02
CA VAL A 283 3.28 7.34 4.07
C VAL A 283 2.90 6.29 3.03
N ALA A 284 3.12 6.60 1.76
CA ALA A 284 2.95 5.68 0.65
C ALA A 284 4.09 5.87 -0.35
N PHE A 285 4.43 4.82 -1.09
CA PHE A 285 5.46 4.90 -2.12
C PHE A 285 5.25 3.87 -3.23
N ASP A 286 5.96 4.08 -4.34
CA ASP A 286 6.09 3.17 -5.47
C ASP A 286 7.48 3.35 -6.11
N VAL A 287 8.05 2.27 -6.64
CA VAL A 287 9.36 2.28 -7.29
C VAL A 287 9.20 1.95 -8.76
N ASN A 288 9.51 2.90 -9.61
CA ASN A 288 9.39 2.70 -11.04
C ASN A 288 10.64 3.18 -11.79
N GLU A 289 11.24 2.30 -12.61
CA GLU A 289 12.39 2.61 -13.48
C GLU A 289 13.55 3.32 -12.77
N GLY A 290 13.91 2.87 -11.57
CA GLY A 290 15.02 3.43 -10.77
C GLY A 290 14.70 4.76 -10.09
N VAL A 291 13.42 5.11 -9.98
CA VAL A 291 12.92 6.29 -9.26
C VAL A 291 11.98 5.85 -8.15
N LEU A 292 12.25 6.28 -6.92
CA LEU A 292 11.31 6.17 -5.82
C LEU A 292 10.36 7.37 -5.86
N TYR A 293 9.06 7.12 -5.92
CA TYR A 293 8.01 8.11 -5.68
C TYR A 293 7.44 7.90 -4.29
N ALA A 294 7.45 8.92 -3.46
CA ALA A 294 6.97 8.84 -2.08
C ALA A 294 6.02 9.97 -1.76
N SER A 295 5.06 9.71 -0.89
CA SER A 295 4.12 10.70 -0.38
C SER A 295 3.95 10.57 1.13
N ALA A 296 3.79 11.71 1.79
CA ALA A 296 3.45 11.79 3.21
C ALA A 296 2.48 12.95 3.46
N ILE A 297 1.58 12.80 4.42
CA ILE A 297 0.75 13.89 4.93
C ILE A 297 1.33 14.36 6.24
N VAL A 298 1.58 15.66 6.34
CA VAL A 298 2.32 16.31 7.41
C VAL A 298 1.61 17.53 7.94
N SER A 299 1.84 17.85 9.21
CA SER A 299 1.43 19.11 9.85
C SER A 299 2.52 19.59 10.81
N GLY A 300 2.46 20.86 11.20
CA GLY A 300 3.46 21.45 12.08
C GLY A 300 4.79 21.77 11.40
N THR A 301 5.86 21.90 12.17
CA THR A 301 7.20 22.13 11.61
C THR A 301 7.88 20.79 11.36
N GLN A 302 8.16 20.51 10.10
CA GLN A 302 8.72 19.25 9.62
C GLN A 302 10.13 19.42 9.11
N THR A 303 10.99 18.47 9.43
CA THR A 303 12.22 18.21 8.67
C THR A 303 11.89 17.19 7.59
N ILE A 304 12.00 17.60 6.32
CA ILE A 304 11.68 16.76 5.16
C ILE A 304 13.00 16.39 4.48
N LYS A 305 13.29 15.09 4.45
CA LYS A 305 14.46 14.54 3.75
C LYS A 305 14.02 13.81 2.48
N ILE A 306 14.63 14.17 1.36
CA ILE A 306 14.38 13.61 0.03
C ILE A 306 15.74 13.25 -0.57
N GLY A 307 16.10 11.97 -0.58
CA GLY A 307 17.43 11.52 -0.97
C GLY A 307 18.54 12.13 -0.11
N THR A 308 19.41 12.91 -0.72
CA THR A 308 20.49 13.66 -0.03
C THR A 308 20.10 15.08 0.37
N SER A 309 18.95 15.57 -0.05
CA SER A 309 18.44 16.89 0.31
C SER A 309 17.63 16.84 1.59
N GLU A 310 17.79 17.85 2.42
CA GLU A 310 17.02 18.01 3.67
C GLU A 310 16.61 19.48 3.80
N GLU A 311 15.34 19.71 4.10
CA GLU A 311 14.80 21.06 4.32
C GLU A 311 13.79 21.07 5.49
N GLU A 312 13.72 22.23 6.16
CA GLU A 312 12.72 22.49 7.19
C GLU A 312 11.56 23.29 6.59
N LYS A 313 10.32 22.82 6.82
CA LYS A 313 9.09 23.47 6.40
C LYS A 313 8.12 23.56 7.58
N SER A 314 7.43 24.68 7.69
CA SER A 314 6.39 24.89 8.71
C SER A 314 5.01 24.96 8.07
N PHE A 315 4.09 24.15 8.63
CA PHE A 315 2.68 24.09 8.31
C PHE A 315 1.95 24.38 9.60
N SER A 316 1.62 25.65 9.85
CA SER A 316 1.11 26.11 11.15
C SER A 316 -0.42 26.24 11.15
N MET A 317 -0.96 26.35 12.36
CA MET A 317 -2.35 26.78 12.53
C MET A 317 -2.53 28.19 11.97
N THR A 318 -3.62 28.42 11.25
CA THR A 318 -4.02 29.76 10.83
C THR A 318 -4.46 30.60 12.03
N ASP A 319 -4.56 31.94 11.87
CA ASP A 319 -5.08 32.85 12.90
C ASP A 319 -6.53 32.50 13.35
N GLU A 320 -7.26 31.73 12.53
CA GLU A 320 -8.61 31.24 12.82
C GLU A 320 -8.61 29.90 13.59
N GLY A 321 -7.44 29.34 13.94
CA GLY A 321 -7.30 28.07 14.64
C GLY A 321 -7.46 26.84 13.75
N VAL A 322 -7.37 26.99 12.43
CA VAL A 322 -7.42 25.89 11.46
C VAL A 322 -6.03 25.26 11.35
N ILE A 323 -5.96 23.94 11.53
CA ILE A 323 -4.70 23.20 11.33
C ILE A 323 -4.44 23.06 9.84
N GLU A 324 -3.27 23.51 9.41
CA GLU A 324 -2.82 23.33 8.04
C GLU A 324 -2.13 21.96 7.89
N TYR A 325 -2.69 21.12 7.03
CA TYR A 325 -2.04 19.88 6.59
C TYR A 325 -1.48 20.07 5.19
N ALA A 326 -0.41 19.34 4.91
CA ALA A 326 0.19 19.34 3.59
C ALA A 326 0.47 17.92 3.14
N THR A 327 0.24 17.65 1.87
CA THR A 327 0.67 16.43 1.22
C THR A 327 1.99 16.71 0.50
N VAL A 328 3.05 16.06 0.96
CA VAL A 328 4.36 16.07 0.28
C VAL A 328 4.38 14.93 -0.72
N VAL A 329 4.69 15.21 -1.98
CA VAL A 329 4.97 14.19 -3.00
C VAL A 329 6.36 14.46 -3.54
N ALA A 330 7.20 13.43 -3.58
CA ALA A 330 8.59 13.54 -4.02
C ALA A 330 8.99 12.37 -4.90
N ALA A 331 9.90 12.63 -5.83
CA ALA A 331 10.55 11.60 -6.64
C ALA A 331 12.07 11.69 -6.43
N VAL A 332 12.71 10.56 -6.15
CA VAL A 332 14.13 10.41 -5.84
C VAL A 332 14.77 9.47 -6.86
N ASN A 333 15.83 9.88 -7.53
CA ASN A 333 16.65 8.97 -8.31
C ASN A 333 17.39 8.02 -7.36
N ILE A 334 17.14 6.72 -7.43
CA ILE A 334 17.67 5.75 -6.47
C ILE A 334 19.19 5.62 -6.59
N ALA A 335 19.73 5.68 -7.81
CA ALA A 335 21.15 5.43 -8.07
C ALA A 335 22.09 6.46 -7.41
N ASP A 336 21.75 7.74 -7.44
CA ASP A 336 22.56 8.84 -6.91
C ASP A 336 21.89 9.59 -5.75
N LYS A 337 20.65 9.19 -5.41
CA LYS A 337 19.84 9.76 -4.32
C LYS A 337 19.57 11.26 -4.51
N THR A 338 19.56 11.73 -5.74
CA THR A 338 19.22 13.12 -6.04
C THR A 338 17.71 13.29 -6.13
N VAL A 339 17.21 14.44 -5.71
CA VAL A 339 15.82 14.83 -5.89
C VAL A 339 15.56 15.00 -7.39
N LYS A 340 14.63 14.19 -7.95
CA LYS A 340 14.16 14.37 -9.32
C LYS A 340 13.15 15.51 -9.38
N VAL A 341 12.16 15.46 -8.53
CA VAL A 341 11.13 16.49 -8.36
C VAL A 341 10.47 16.34 -6.99
N SER A 342 10.00 17.44 -6.41
CA SER A 342 9.16 17.42 -5.22
C SER A 342 8.11 18.52 -5.30
N LYS A 343 6.94 18.27 -4.72
CA LYS A 343 5.85 19.24 -4.64
C LYS A 343 5.07 19.07 -3.34
N ILE A 344 4.63 20.19 -2.81
CA ILE A 344 3.82 20.26 -1.60
C ILE A 344 2.45 20.81 -1.99
N TYR A 345 1.40 20.09 -1.60
CA TYR A 345 0.02 20.48 -1.76
C TYR A 345 -0.53 20.81 -0.39
N THR A 346 -0.98 22.05 -0.20
CA THR A 346 -1.50 22.50 1.09
C THR A 346 -3.01 22.32 1.16
N GLN A 347 -3.47 21.97 2.35
CA GLN A 347 -4.85 21.72 2.66
C GLN A 347 -5.16 22.37 4.00
N SER A 348 -6.16 23.23 4.02
CA SER A 348 -6.67 23.84 5.25
C SER A 348 -7.92 23.10 5.69
N THR A 349 -7.90 22.54 6.89
CA THR A 349 -9.04 21.83 7.45
C THR A 349 -9.54 22.50 8.72
N GLY A 350 -10.83 22.72 8.82
CA GLY A 350 -11.48 23.17 10.06
C GLY A 350 -11.75 22.04 11.05
N ASN A 351 -11.39 20.80 10.70
CA ASN A 351 -11.63 19.59 11.47
C ASN A 351 -10.34 18.86 11.80
N LEU A 352 -10.33 18.13 12.92
CA LEU A 352 -9.24 17.24 13.33
C LEU A 352 -9.15 15.97 12.45
N ASN A 353 -10.09 15.74 11.54
CA ASN A 353 -10.09 14.64 10.60
C ASN A 353 -9.03 14.89 9.52
N LYS A 354 -8.10 13.98 9.41
CA LYS A 354 -6.90 14.07 8.57
C LYS A 354 -7.13 13.26 7.30
N ASP A 355 -6.91 13.88 6.13
CA ASP A 355 -6.80 13.10 4.90
C ASP A 355 -5.66 12.09 5.02
N ALA A 356 -5.80 10.97 4.33
CA ALA A 356 -4.76 9.95 4.27
C ALA A 356 -4.43 9.63 2.82
N VAL A 357 -3.14 9.68 2.46
CA VAL A 357 -2.62 9.08 1.23
C VAL A 357 -2.11 7.69 1.59
N GLU A 358 -2.80 6.67 1.12
CA GLU A 358 -2.53 5.29 1.50
C GLU A 358 -1.84 4.48 0.41
N LYS A 359 -2.01 4.88 -0.84
CA LYS A 359 -1.36 4.23 -1.99
C LYS A 359 -0.84 5.27 -2.98
N ILE A 360 0.29 4.94 -3.57
CA ILE A 360 0.86 5.60 -4.73
C ILE A 360 1.23 4.54 -5.76
N ALA A 361 1.05 4.83 -7.03
CA ALA A 361 1.42 3.92 -8.11
C ALA A 361 1.84 4.72 -9.34
N VAL A 362 2.77 4.22 -10.13
CA VAL A 362 3.31 4.91 -11.30
C VAL A 362 3.11 4.07 -12.56
N ALA A 363 2.50 4.69 -13.57
CA ALA A 363 2.38 4.08 -14.90
C ALA A 363 2.71 5.11 -15.99
N GLY A 364 3.74 4.82 -16.79
CA GLY A 364 4.22 5.73 -17.83
C GLY A 364 4.59 7.10 -17.27
N ASP A 365 3.95 8.15 -17.78
CA ASP A 365 4.19 9.53 -17.37
C ASP A 365 3.30 10.00 -16.21
N ASN A 366 2.56 9.10 -15.57
CA ASN A 366 1.61 9.44 -14.52
C ASN A 366 1.98 8.81 -13.18
N VAL A 367 1.81 9.61 -12.12
CA VAL A 367 1.84 9.19 -10.73
C VAL A 367 0.42 9.28 -10.19
N TYR A 368 -0.10 8.17 -9.71
CA TYR A 368 -1.42 8.10 -9.10
C TYR A 368 -1.27 8.06 -7.58
N VAL A 369 -2.03 8.91 -6.91
CA VAL A 369 -2.05 9.03 -5.44
C VAL A 369 -3.48 8.83 -4.98
N ALA A 370 -3.73 7.89 -4.09
CA ALA A 370 -5.07 7.55 -3.63
C ALA A 370 -5.15 7.37 -2.11
N GLY A 371 -6.35 7.54 -1.58
CA GLY A 371 -6.66 7.38 -0.16
C GLY A 371 -8.03 7.95 0.20
N ILE A 372 -8.16 8.46 1.43
CA ILE A 372 -9.36 9.09 1.96
C ILE A 372 -9.15 10.59 2.11
N ALA A 373 -10.10 11.38 1.62
CA ALA A 373 -10.21 12.81 1.88
C ALA A 373 -11.31 13.08 2.92
N HIS A 374 -11.01 13.86 3.93
CA HIS A 374 -11.97 14.27 4.99
C HIS A 374 -12.37 15.75 4.91
N SER A 375 -11.85 16.45 3.92
CA SER A 375 -12.11 17.87 3.67
C SER A 375 -11.96 18.18 2.17
N ASN A 376 -11.76 19.44 1.81
CA ASN A 376 -11.40 19.76 0.44
C ASN A 376 -10.08 19.07 0.07
N LEU A 377 -10.07 18.43 -1.10
CA LEU A 377 -8.92 17.67 -1.54
C LEU A 377 -7.70 18.57 -1.78
N ALA A 378 -6.57 18.26 -1.17
CA ALA A 378 -5.33 19.05 -1.30
C ALA A 378 -4.84 19.19 -2.76
N PHE A 379 -5.15 18.22 -3.60
CA PHE A 379 -4.81 18.23 -5.04
C PHE A 379 -5.77 19.08 -5.88
N ASP A 380 -6.97 19.38 -5.36
CA ASP A 380 -8.02 20.14 -6.04
C ASP A 380 -8.98 20.76 -5.01
N ASN A 381 -8.68 21.96 -4.55
CA ASN A 381 -9.45 22.64 -3.50
C ASN A 381 -10.90 22.98 -3.89
N GLU A 382 -11.28 22.82 -5.17
CA GLU A 382 -12.67 22.99 -5.61
C GLU A 382 -13.52 21.73 -5.35
N LYS A 383 -12.89 20.59 -5.09
CA LYS A 383 -13.57 19.34 -4.77
C LYS A 383 -13.75 19.19 -3.26
N ALA A 384 -14.97 19.33 -2.82
CA ALA A 384 -15.37 19.09 -1.44
C ALA A 384 -15.81 17.65 -1.23
N VAL A 385 -15.45 17.12 -0.06
CA VAL A 385 -15.89 15.81 0.44
C VAL A 385 -17.40 15.84 0.70
N LYS A 386 -18.05 14.72 0.41
CA LYS A 386 -19.45 14.47 0.74
C LYS A 386 -19.50 13.55 1.96
N GLY A 387 -20.15 13.99 3.04
CA GLY A 387 -20.23 13.21 4.28
C GLY A 387 -18.98 13.30 5.15
N HIS A 388 -18.53 12.17 5.74
CA HIS A 388 -17.42 12.08 6.67
C HIS A 388 -16.09 11.62 6.07
N GLY A 389 -16.04 11.39 4.75
CA GLY A 389 -14.84 11.03 4.01
C GLY A 389 -15.18 10.39 2.68
N ASP A 390 -14.44 10.74 1.64
CA ASP A 390 -14.59 10.18 0.30
C ASP A 390 -13.27 9.54 -0.16
N ILE A 391 -13.35 8.40 -0.79
CA ILE A 391 -12.22 7.78 -1.48
C ILE A 391 -11.84 8.66 -2.67
N PHE A 392 -10.57 9.00 -2.79
CA PHE A 392 -10.07 9.80 -3.88
C PHE A 392 -8.91 9.15 -4.63
N VAL A 393 -8.69 9.62 -5.85
CA VAL A 393 -7.44 9.45 -6.60
C VAL A 393 -7.07 10.74 -7.33
N ALA A 394 -5.80 11.11 -7.28
CA ALA A 394 -5.21 12.18 -8.07
C ALA A 394 -4.19 11.62 -9.05
N SER A 395 -4.27 12.03 -10.31
CA SER A 395 -3.23 11.77 -11.30
C SER A 395 -2.32 12.98 -11.44
N LEU A 396 -1.02 12.76 -11.28
CA LEU A 396 0.03 13.77 -11.38
C LEU A 396 0.98 13.42 -12.54
N LYS A 397 1.57 14.41 -13.16
CA LYS A 397 2.64 14.19 -14.14
C LYS A 397 3.92 13.77 -13.44
N ALA A 398 4.53 12.67 -13.86
CA ALA A 398 5.79 12.20 -13.28
C ALA A 398 6.97 13.17 -13.46
N ALA A 399 6.87 14.09 -14.44
CA ALA A 399 7.94 15.04 -14.75
C ALA A 399 8.03 16.21 -13.74
N ASP A 400 6.89 16.73 -13.27
CA ASP A 400 6.82 17.94 -12.46
C ASP A 400 5.79 17.90 -11.34
N LEU A 401 5.13 16.76 -11.16
CA LEU A 401 4.08 16.51 -10.19
C LEU A 401 2.90 17.50 -10.29
N THR A 402 2.65 18.07 -11.48
CA THR A 402 1.44 18.86 -11.69
C THR A 402 0.23 17.94 -11.82
N VAL A 403 -0.90 18.37 -11.26
CA VAL A 403 -2.16 17.61 -11.31
C VAL A 403 -2.66 17.55 -12.76
N ASN A 404 -2.93 16.35 -13.26
CA ASN A 404 -3.63 16.14 -14.51
C ASN A 404 -5.14 16.20 -14.29
N TRP A 405 -5.60 15.43 -13.32
CA TRP A 405 -7.00 15.34 -12.91
C TRP A 405 -7.10 14.75 -11.50
N THR A 406 -8.27 14.93 -10.88
CA THR A 406 -8.65 14.31 -9.63
C THR A 406 -10.02 13.64 -9.78
N ALA A 407 -10.23 12.54 -9.06
CA ALA A 407 -11.51 11.86 -9.00
C ALA A 407 -11.82 11.46 -7.56
N MET A 408 -13.10 11.39 -7.23
CA MET A 408 -13.60 10.97 -5.93
C MET A 408 -14.72 9.95 -6.14
N SER A 409 -14.94 9.07 -5.17
CA SER A 409 -16.00 8.05 -5.22
C SER A 409 -17.39 8.66 -5.46
N GLY A 410 -17.62 9.83 -4.90
CA GLY A 410 -18.85 10.60 -5.13
C GLY A 410 -20.13 9.92 -4.63
N VAL A 411 -20.01 8.93 -3.76
CA VAL A 411 -21.17 8.25 -3.15
C VAL A 411 -21.89 9.27 -2.26
N GLU A 412 -23.10 9.67 -2.67
CA GLU A 412 -23.93 10.55 -1.85
C GLU A 412 -24.46 9.78 -0.66
N GLU A 413 -24.03 10.16 0.53
CA GLU A 413 -24.62 9.64 1.74
C GLU A 413 -26.07 10.14 1.89
N GLY A 414 -26.96 9.23 2.26
CA GLY A 414 -28.36 9.57 2.49
C GLY A 414 -28.50 10.59 3.63
N ASN A 415 -29.41 11.55 3.47
CA ASN A 415 -29.70 12.60 4.42
C ASN A 415 -29.71 12.10 5.88
N GLY A 416 -28.70 12.50 6.66
CA GLY A 416 -28.66 12.36 8.11
C GLY A 416 -28.05 11.07 8.64
N THR A 417 -27.29 10.33 7.85
CA THR A 417 -26.52 9.16 8.32
C THR A 417 -25.07 9.55 8.59
N ASP A 418 -24.61 9.23 9.79
CA ASP A 418 -23.21 9.34 10.19
C ASP A 418 -22.43 8.18 9.54
N ASN A 419 -22.25 8.20 8.23
CA ASN A 419 -21.50 7.20 7.49
C ASN A 419 -20.19 7.80 6.98
N GLY A 420 -19.15 6.98 6.91
CA GLY A 420 -17.85 7.31 6.30
C GLY A 420 -17.47 6.27 5.28
N GLU A 421 -16.54 6.61 4.40
CA GLU A 421 -15.91 5.64 3.51
C GLU A 421 -14.57 5.17 4.07
N VAL A 422 -14.23 3.93 3.80
CA VAL A 422 -12.95 3.31 4.14
C VAL A 422 -12.27 2.90 2.84
N PHE A 423 -11.05 3.36 2.65
CA PHE A 423 -10.21 2.93 1.53
C PHE A 423 -9.62 1.54 1.81
N VAL A 424 -9.68 0.65 0.82
CA VAL A 424 -9.12 -0.71 0.91
C VAL A 424 -7.89 -0.86 0.04
N GLY A 425 -7.91 -0.28 -1.16
CA GLY A 425 -6.77 -0.39 -2.04
C GLY A 425 -6.95 0.26 -3.40
N MET A 426 -5.82 0.34 -4.11
CA MET A 426 -5.71 0.82 -5.47
C MET A 426 -4.85 -0.16 -6.28
N GLY A 427 -5.25 -0.41 -7.53
CA GLY A 427 -4.44 -1.15 -8.49
C GLY A 427 -4.45 -0.48 -9.86
N LEU A 428 -3.48 -0.83 -10.71
CA LEU A 428 -3.37 -0.32 -12.07
C LEU A 428 -3.75 -1.38 -13.10
N LEU A 429 -4.67 -1.03 -13.98
CA LEU A 429 -5.10 -1.84 -15.12
C LEU A 429 -4.66 -1.15 -16.42
N GLY A 430 -3.38 -1.24 -16.75
CA GLY A 430 -2.76 -0.40 -17.76
C GLY A 430 -2.64 1.04 -17.29
N ASN A 431 -3.34 1.97 -17.95
CA ASN A 431 -3.41 3.39 -17.54
C ASN A 431 -4.69 3.72 -16.75
N ASP A 432 -5.57 2.74 -16.56
CA ASP A 432 -6.77 2.91 -15.76
C ASP A 432 -6.49 2.50 -14.31
N VAL A 433 -7.22 3.11 -13.38
CA VAL A 433 -7.08 2.84 -11.95
C VAL A 433 -8.32 2.09 -11.47
N VAL A 434 -8.12 1.03 -10.68
CA VAL A 434 -9.19 0.45 -9.86
C VAL A 434 -9.02 0.89 -8.42
N LEU A 435 -10.08 1.43 -7.84
CA LEU A 435 -10.17 1.79 -6.42
C LEU A 435 -11.15 0.86 -5.75
N SER A 436 -10.86 0.49 -4.52
CA SER A 436 -11.78 -0.28 -3.71
C SER A 436 -11.86 0.25 -2.28
N GLY A 437 -13.04 0.14 -1.72
CA GLY A 437 -13.34 0.47 -0.34
C GLY A 437 -14.73 0.01 0.03
N TYR A 438 -15.26 0.57 1.10
CA TYR A 438 -16.62 0.35 1.54
C TYR A 438 -17.13 1.54 2.35
N SER A 439 -18.45 1.69 2.41
CA SER A 439 -19.08 2.59 3.38
C SER A 439 -19.24 1.88 4.71
N GLU A 440 -19.04 2.59 5.82
CA GLU A 440 -19.23 2.09 7.18
C GLU A 440 -20.13 3.02 8.00
N ALA A 441 -20.86 2.44 8.96
CA ALA A 441 -21.60 3.21 9.95
C ALA A 441 -20.63 3.74 11.01
N LEU A 442 -20.59 5.05 11.25
CA LEU A 442 -19.71 5.66 12.26
C LEU A 442 -20.06 5.25 13.69
N SER A 443 -21.31 4.83 13.94
CA SER A 443 -21.78 4.45 15.28
C SER A 443 -21.16 3.18 15.81
N ASP A 444 -20.91 2.18 14.95
CA ASP A 444 -20.40 0.87 15.34
C ASP A 444 -19.29 0.33 14.40
N ARG A 445 -18.84 1.16 13.46
CA ARG A 445 -17.79 0.85 12.49
C ARG A 445 -18.04 -0.41 11.66
N LYS A 446 -19.31 -0.73 11.41
CA LYS A 446 -19.67 -1.87 10.58
C LYS A 446 -19.75 -1.51 9.12
N PRO A 447 -19.18 -2.33 8.24
CA PRO A 447 -19.34 -2.18 6.80
C PRO A 447 -20.82 -2.24 6.39
N ILE A 448 -21.24 -1.33 5.52
CA ILE A 448 -22.61 -1.27 4.97
C ILE A 448 -22.61 -1.83 3.55
N GLU A 449 -21.77 -1.27 2.68
CA GLU A 449 -21.76 -1.58 1.24
C GLU A 449 -20.38 -1.40 0.65
N GLY A 450 -19.97 -2.33 -0.21
CA GLY A 450 -18.69 -2.25 -0.93
C GLY A 450 -18.72 -1.18 -2.01
N ILE A 451 -17.58 -0.52 -2.18
CA ILE A 451 -17.30 0.48 -3.20
C ILE A 451 -16.20 -0.06 -4.11
N THR A 452 -16.46 -0.09 -5.41
CA THR A 452 -15.43 -0.36 -6.42
C THR A 452 -15.63 0.62 -7.56
N ALA A 453 -14.60 1.42 -7.83
CA ALA A 453 -14.60 2.40 -8.90
C ALA A 453 -13.48 2.12 -9.90
N TYR A 454 -13.78 2.27 -11.17
CA TYR A 454 -12.80 2.25 -12.25
C TYR A 454 -12.63 3.67 -12.77
N VAL A 455 -11.40 4.16 -12.79
CA VAL A 455 -11.08 5.51 -13.20
C VAL A 455 -10.22 5.44 -14.45
N ALA A 456 -10.77 5.94 -15.55
CA ALA A 456 -10.05 5.97 -16.82
C ALA A 456 -8.87 6.95 -16.80
N ALA A 457 -7.98 6.83 -17.77
CA ALA A 457 -6.79 7.67 -17.92
C ALA A 457 -7.10 9.18 -17.99
N ASP A 458 -8.33 9.57 -18.34
CA ASP A 458 -8.79 10.96 -18.37
C ASP A 458 -9.48 11.44 -17.09
N GLY A 459 -9.56 10.58 -16.07
CA GLY A 459 -10.20 10.87 -14.78
C GLY A 459 -11.71 10.57 -14.73
N THR A 460 -12.28 10.00 -15.79
CA THR A 460 -13.68 9.58 -15.80
C THR A 460 -13.91 8.39 -14.87
N VAL A 461 -14.83 8.53 -13.93
CA VAL A 461 -15.17 7.49 -12.93
C VAL A 461 -16.34 6.65 -13.41
N THR A 462 -16.21 5.33 -13.31
CA THR A 462 -17.31 4.37 -13.47
C THR A 462 -17.42 3.51 -12.23
N MET A 463 -18.54 3.59 -11.55
CA MET A 463 -18.83 2.76 -10.39
C MET A 463 -19.22 1.35 -10.82
N SER A 464 -18.71 0.35 -10.12
CA SER A 464 -19.14 -1.04 -10.29
C SER A 464 -20.51 -1.27 -9.63
N ASP A 465 -21.29 -2.16 -10.23
CA ASP A 465 -22.52 -2.67 -9.60
C ASP A 465 -22.25 -3.72 -8.51
N ASP A 466 -21.01 -4.18 -8.38
CA ASP A 466 -20.59 -5.10 -7.33
C ASP A 466 -20.51 -4.39 -5.99
N LYS A 467 -21.41 -4.76 -5.08
CA LYS A 467 -21.56 -4.19 -3.73
C LYS A 467 -20.95 -5.04 -2.63
N ALA A 468 -20.22 -6.08 -2.98
CA ALA A 468 -19.51 -6.90 -2.01
C ALA A 468 -18.44 -6.06 -1.28
N VAL A 469 -18.44 -6.12 0.05
CA VAL A 469 -17.40 -5.51 0.87
C VAL A 469 -16.11 -6.28 0.64
N LYS A 470 -15.09 -5.57 0.15
CA LYS A 470 -13.76 -6.13 -0.08
C LYS A 470 -12.84 -5.73 1.07
N SER A 471 -11.93 -6.62 1.42
CA SER A 471 -10.89 -6.37 2.42
C SER A 471 -9.49 -6.28 1.81
N ALA A 472 -9.33 -6.68 0.55
CA ALA A 472 -8.11 -6.46 -0.22
C ALA A 472 -8.42 -6.32 -1.71
N VAL A 473 -7.66 -5.48 -2.39
CA VAL A 473 -7.65 -5.32 -3.84
C VAL A 473 -6.22 -5.13 -4.32
N VAL A 474 -5.84 -5.89 -5.33
CA VAL A 474 -4.57 -5.72 -6.03
C VAL A 474 -4.79 -5.87 -7.53
N ALA A 475 -4.14 -5.03 -8.32
CA ALA A 475 -4.10 -5.20 -9.76
C ALA A 475 -2.67 -5.04 -10.26
N ASP A 476 -2.16 -6.07 -10.91
CA ASP A 476 -0.81 -6.10 -11.45
C ASP A 476 -0.73 -7.11 -12.62
N GLY A 477 0.14 -6.85 -13.59
CA GLY A 477 0.42 -7.76 -14.69
C GLY A 477 -0.81 -8.19 -15.53
N GLY A 478 -1.91 -7.41 -15.48
CA GLY A 478 -3.17 -7.74 -16.14
C GLY A 478 -4.07 -8.69 -15.35
N PHE A 479 -3.76 -8.94 -14.10
CA PHE A 479 -4.61 -9.65 -13.15
C PHE A 479 -5.25 -8.66 -12.18
N LEU A 480 -6.47 -8.96 -11.77
CA LEU A 480 -7.19 -8.29 -10.70
C LEU A 480 -7.51 -9.32 -9.62
N GLY A 481 -6.95 -9.12 -8.45
CA GLY A 481 -7.23 -9.91 -7.25
C GLY A 481 -8.11 -9.15 -6.28
N THR A 482 -9.07 -9.83 -5.71
CA THR A 482 -9.92 -9.28 -4.65
C THR A 482 -10.12 -10.30 -3.55
N ALA A 483 -10.19 -9.82 -2.31
CA ALA A 483 -10.67 -10.61 -1.19
C ALA A 483 -12.01 -10.02 -0.75
N ALA A 484 -13.06 -10.84 -0.77
CA ALA A 484 -14.38 -10.46 -0.29
C ALA A 484 -14.64 -11.11 1.07
N TYR A 485 -15.16 -10.30 1.97
CA TYR A 485 -15.53 -10.70 3.30
C TYR A 485 -17.03 -10.96 3.37
N ALA A 486 -17.42 -12.14 3.86
CA ALA A 486 -18.81 -12.50 4.05
C ALA A 486 -19.03 -13.06 5.45
N VAL A 487 -20.03 -12.55 6.15
CA VAL A 487 -20.48 -13.10 7.42
C VAL A 487 -21.70 -13.97 7.16
N SER A 488 -21.60 -15.26 7.49
CA SER A 488 -22.71 -16.20 7.45
C SER A 488 -22.96 -16.73 8.86
N GLY A 489 -23.99 -16.19 9.52
CA GLY A 489 -24.20 -16.44 10.95
C GLY A 489 -23.13 -15.76 11.80
N GLU A 490 -22.40 -16.55 12.58
CA GLU A 490 -21.26 -16.07 13.42
C GLU A 490 -19.89 -16.32 12.76
N VAL A 491 -19.86 -16.94 11.57
CA VAL A 491 -18.63 -17.28 10.87
C VAL A 491 -18.30 -16.23 9.81
N ALA A 492 -17.11 -15.66 9.89
CA ALA A 492 -16.53 -14.85 8.84
C ALA A 492 -15.73 -15.74 7.87
N ASN A 493 -16.11 -15.73 6.61
CA ASN A 493 -15.37 -16.38 5.54
C ASN A 493 -14.76 -15.34 4.61
N VAL A 494 -13.60 -15.65 4.09
CA VAL A 494 -12.93 -14.83 3.07
C VAL A 494 -12.89 -15.60 1.77
N THR A 495 -13.40 -14.97 0.72
CA THR A 495 -13.32 -15.49 -0.65
C THR A 495 -12.32 -14.67 -1.43
N TYR A 496 -11.27 -15.30 -1.89
CA TYR A 496 -10.31 -14.74 -2.83
C TYR A 496 -10.75 -15.03 -4.25
N THR A 497 -10.75 -13.99 -5.07
CA THR A 497 -11.06 -14.10 -6.51
C THR A 497 -9.91 -13.51 -7.31
N VAL A 498 -9.44 -14.23 -8.30
CA VAL A 498 -8.49 -13.72 -9.28
C VAL A 498 -9.13 -13.72 -10.66
N ALA A 499 -9.11 -12.58 -11.29
CA ALA A 499 -9.62 -12.37 -12.63
C ALA A 499 -8.53 -11.84 -13.56
N LYS A 500 -8.61 -12.19 -14.83
CA LYS A 500 -7.77 -11.63 -15.88
C LYS A 500 -8.54 -10.54 -16.60
N VAL A 501 -7.91 -9.39 -16.78
CA VAL A 501 -8.51 -8.25 -17.47
C VAL A 501 -8.45 -8.48 -18.98
N ALA A 502 -9.60 -8.38 -19.67
CA ALA A 502 -9.66 -8.52 -21.12
C ALA A 502 -8.95 -7.35 -21.78
N GLY A 503 -8.05 -7.63 -22.69
CA GLY A 503 -7.24 -6.60 -23.36
C GLY A 503 -5.90 -6.33 -22.70
N SER A 504 -5.60 -6.89 -21.52
CA SER A 504 -4.26 -6.92 -20.94
C SER A 504 -3.31 -7.88 -21.67
N ALA A 505 -3.58 -8.16 -22.95
CA ALA A 505 -2.64 -8.81 -23.82
C ALA A 505 -1.42 -7.90 -23.93
N ILE A 506 -0.40 -8.22 -23.10
CA ILE A 506 0.98 -7.75 -23.24
C ILE A 506 1.00 -6.27 -23.64
N ASN A 507 1.24 -5.38 -22.68
CA ASN A 507 1.58 -4.00 -23.00
C ASN A 507 2.56 -4.05 -24.17
N GLU A 508 2.19 -3.42 -25.28
CA GLU A 508 3.17 -3.16 -26.34
C GLU A 508 4.37 -2.57 -25.62
N VAL A 509 5.50 -3.25 -25.70
CA VAL A 509 6.75 -2.69 -25.19
C VAL A 509 6.81 -1.30 -25.76
N ALA A 510 6.70 -0.27 -24.92
CA ALA A 510 7.06 1.08 -25.32
C ALA A 510 8.51 0.97 -25.76
N ALA A 511 8.66 0.73 -27.03
CA ALA A 511 9.91 0.38 -27.61
C ALA A 511 10.72 1.66 -27.59
N ASP A 512 11.92 1.55 -27.12
CA ASP A 512 12.97 2.49 -27.49
C ASP A 512 12.84 2.69 -29.00
N ALA A 513 12.24 3.79 -29.42
CA ALA A 513 11.82 4.05 -30.79
C ALA A 513 13.00 3.98 -31.78
N ASN A 514 14.22 3.93 -31.25
CA ASN A 514 15.49 3.93 -31.97
C ASN A 514 16.12 2.55 -32.15
N VAL A 515 15.56 1.47 -31.59
CA VAL A 515 16.11 0.11 -31.75
C VAL A 515 15.22 -0.72 -32.66
N ALA A 516 15.78 -1.23 -33.77
CA ALA A 516 15.06 -2.07 -34.70
C ALA A 516 14.57 -3.37 -34.01
N ALA A 517 13.29 -3.72 -34.22
CA ALA A 517 12.72 -4.96 -33.74
C ALA A 517 13.28 -6.16 -34.52
N LYS A 518 13.68 -7.22 -33.83
CA LYS A 518 14.01 -8.53 -34.39
C LYS A 518 12.96 -9.54 -33.97
N TYR A 519 12.55 -10.39 -34.87
CA TYR A 519 11.55 -11.41 -34.61
C TYR A 519 12.19 -12.80 -34.70
N TYR A 520 11.80 -13.69 -33.80
CA TYR A 520 12.29 -15.05 -33.74
C TYR A 520 11.10 -16.02 -33.68
N ASN A 521 11.19 -17.14 -34.38
CA ASN A 521 10.23 -18.22 -34.20
C ASN A 521 10.45 -18.94 -32.85
N LEU A 522 9.59 -19.88 -32.48
CA LEU A 522 9.69 -20.61 -31.23
C LEU A 522 10.96 -21.50 -31.11
N GLN A 523 11.67 -21.73 -32.21
CA GLN A 523 12.95 -22.42 -32.25
C GLN A 523 14.15 -21.47 -32.08
N GLY A 524 13.89 -20.16 -31.90
CA GLY A 524 14.93 -19.14 -31.73
C GLY A 524 15.57 -18.66 -33.03
N VAL A 525 15.01 -19.01 -34.19
CA VAL A 525 15.50 -18.58 -35.50
C VAL A 525 14.92 -17.21 -35.83
N GLU A 526 15.79 -16.25 -36.21
CA GLU A 526 15.37 -14.90 -36.65
C GLU A 526 14.55 -15.00 -37.96
N VAL A 527 13.40 -14.32 -37.99
CA VAL A 527 12.47 -14.28 -39.13
C VAL A 527 12.26 -12.85 -39.60
N ASN A 528 12.04 -12.68 -40.89
CA ASN A 528 11.77 -11.34 -41.44
C ASN A 528 10.34 -10.91 -41.13
N ALA A 529 10.18 -9.71 -40.56
CA ALA A 529 8.90 -9.14 -40.16
C ALA A 529 7.88 -8.99 -41.33
N GLU A 530 8.37 -8.80 -42.57
CA GLU A 530 7.52 -8.58 -43.72
C GLU A 530 6.83 -9.86 -44.25
N ASN A 531 7.34 -11.05 -43.88
CA ASN A 531 6.88 -12.33 -44.39
C ASN A 531 6.60 -13.37 -43.30
N MET A 532 6.16 -12.94 -42.12
CA MET A 532 5.82 -13.86 -41.04
C MET A 532 4.47 -14.55 -41.29
N PRO A 533 4.42 -15.88 -41.42
CA PRO A 533 3.15 -16.61 -41.43
C PRO A 533 2.38 -16.39 -40.12
N ALA A 534 1.08 -16.64 -40.16
CA ALA A 534 0.28 -16.64 -38.91
C ALA A 534 0.89 -17.60 -37.90
N GLY A 535 1.12 -17.10 -36.69
CA GLY A 535 1.79 -17.90 -35.66
C GLY A 535 2.31 -17.08 -34.47
N ILE A 536 2.99 -17.75 -33.56
CA ILE A 536 3.57 -17.15 -32.35
C ILE A 536 5.07 -16.92 -32.58
N TYR A 537 5.52 -15.70 -32.29
CA TYR A 537 6.90 -15.25 -32.44
C TYR A 537 7.39 -14.55 -31.18
N VAL A 538 8.69 -14.40 -31.02
CA VAL A 538 9.33 -13.56 -30.00
C VAL A 538 9.86 -12.30 -30.70
N CYS A 539 9.35 -11.14 -30.35
CA CYS A 539 9.90 -9.85 -30.77
C CYS A 539 10.92 -9.39 -29.74
N LYS A 540 12.17 -9.13 -30.16
CA LYS A 540 13.22 -8.59 -29.32
C LYS A 540 13.60 -7.18 -29.78
N ARG A 541 13.61 -6.22 -28.83
CA ARG A 541 14.13 -4.87 -29.03
C ARG A 541 15.09 -4.52 -27.88
N GLY A 542 16.35 -4.31 -28.18
CA GLY A 542 17.37 -4.11 -27.16
C GLY A 542 17.44 -5.33 -26.21
N ASN A 543 17.32 -5.08 -24.92
CA ASN A 543 17.32 -6.14 -23.89
C ASN A 543 15.94 -6.72 -23.58
N LYS A 544 14.86 -6.17 -24.19
CA LYS A 544 13.48 -6.63 -23.96
C LYS A 544 13.06 -7.62 -25.06
N ALA A 545 12.34 -8.67 -24.66
CA ALA A 545 11.77 -9.65 -25.56
C ALA A 545 10.31 -9.95 -25.19
N VAL A 546 9.41 -9.95 -26.18
CA VAL A 546 7.96 -10.18 -26.00
C VAL A 546 7.45 -11.21 -26.99
N LYS A 547 6.42 -11.95 -26.59
CA LYS A 547 5.71 -12.90 -27.45
C LYS A 547 4.69 -12.12 -28.31
N VAL A 548 4.72 -12.33 -29.61
CA VAL A 548 3.83 -11.69 -30.60
C VAL A 548 3.02 -12.76 -31.32
N LEU A 549 1.72 -12.53 -31.44
CA LEU A 549 0.82 -13.34 -32.28
C LEU A 549 0.61 -12.63 -33.62
N VAL A 550 1.05 -13.26 -34.70
CA VAL A 550 0.74 -12.84 -36.07
C VAL A 550 -0.51 -13.59 -36.53
N LYS A 551 -1.55 -12.85 -36.91
CA LYS A 551 -2.84 -13.40 -37.36
C LYS A 551 -2.87 -13.58 -38.87
#